data_da5a08a2cb9c67b21df2dba65acbd2a4
#
_entry.id   da5a08a2cb9c67b21df2dba65acbd2a4
#
_cell.length_a   1.000
_cell.length_b   1.000
_cell.length_c   1.000
_cell.angle_alpha   90.00
_cell.angle_beta   90.00
_cell.angle_gamma   90.00
#
_symmetry.space_group_name_H-M   'P 1'
#
loop_
_entity.id
_entity.type
_entity.pdbx_description
1 polymer ?
#
loop_
_entity_poly.entity_id
_entity_poly.type
_entity_poly.pdbx_seq_one_letter_code
_entity_poly.pdbx_strand_id
1 'polypeptide(L)'
;MSTFGELLRVMPLPARSVPVAADEAVIPARDEAETAAAAPVAVSVRDEQIHALIQQLFFQHEAGLVRNVGFAPIEASAQTAPICIDLAKALAGGGKYDVGLIDASADAVPLQQRLQVEAPHHFLDHSPDQPKDIWPVASRLWLVPWQSWSRGGGLHSITDQDLERLRDLMKGFDFCILYCAPVSWLTARIAQSCDGLVLILTANKTRRLVAAQIKEQLTKAHIPLLGTVLAERRLPVPQGLYRKL
;
A
#
# COMPACT_ATOMS: atom_id res chain seq x y z
N MET A 1 -9.87 -32.02 4.90
CA MET A 1 -8.46 -31.70 4.66
C MET A 1 -8.36 -30.95 3.34
N SER A 2 -8.70 -29.69 3.31
CA SER A 2 -8.49 -28.87 2.10
C SER A 2 -8.87 -27.45 2.42
N THR A 3 -7.91 -26.59 2.81
CA THR A 3 -8.13 -25.13 2.81
C THR A 3 -6.84 -24.37 3.08
N PHE A 4 -5.70 -25.02 2.98
CA PHE A 4 -4.40 -24.38 3.24
C PHE A 4 -3.74 -23.78 1.98
N GLY A 5 -4.31 -23.99 0.80
CA GLY A 5 -3.78 -23.46 -0.48
C GLY A 5 -4.11 -22.00 -0.76
N GLU A 6 -5.20 -21.49 -0.19
CA GLU A 6 -5.69 -20.13 -0.48
C GLU A 6 -5.00 -19.01 0.30
N LEU A 7 -4.27 -19.35 1.35
CA LEU A 7 -3.62 -18.37 2.22
C LEU A 7 -2.31 -17.78 1.66
N LEU A 8 -1.84 -18.28 0.53
CA LEU A 8 -0.58 -17.86 -0.12
C LEU A 8 -0.79 -17.40 -1.57
N ARG A 9 -1.97 -16.92 -1.89
CA ARG A 9 -2.21 -16.32 -3.20
C ARG A 9 -1.88 -14.83 -3.19
N VAL A 10 -0.58 -14.49 -3.29
CA VAL A 10 -0.15 -13.55 -4.31
C VAL A 10 0.25 -14.43 -5.48
N MET A 11 -0.70 -14.74 -6.35
CA MET A 11 -0.40 -15.52 -7.55
C MET A 11 0.49 -14.70 -8.47
N PRO A 12 1.58 -15.27 -9.00
CA PRO A 12 2.17 -14.73 -10.22
C PRO A 12 1.12 -14.87 -11.32
N LEU A 13 0.85 -13.77 -12.02
CA LEU A 13 0.03 -13.78 -13.23
C LEU A 13 0.61 -14.79 -14.23
N PRO A 14 -0.22 -15.61 -14.90
CA PRO A 14 0.24 -16.49 -15.95
C PRO A 14 0.82 -15.64 -17.10
N ALA A 15 2.03 -15.95 -17.49
CA ALA A 15 2.65 -15.39 -18.69
C ALA A 15 1.76 -15.75 -19.89
N ARG A 16 1.10 -14.75 -20.47
CA ARG A 16 0.45 -14.89 -21.77
C ARG A 16 1.55 -14.98 -22.83
N SER A 17 1.72 -16.16 -23.39
CA SER A 17 2.50 -16.36 -24.59
C SER A 17 1.82 -15.68 -25.79
N VAL A 18 2.50 -14.69 -26.35
CA VAL A 18 2.14 -14.09 -27.64
C VAL A 18 2.87 -14.88 -28.71
N PRO A 19 2.21 -15.39 -29.78
CA PRO A 19 2.88 -16.11 -30.86
C PRO A 19 3.71 -15.14 -31.69
N VAL A 20 4.96 -15.52 -31.94
CA VAL A 20 5.86 -14.87 -32.90
C VAL A 20 5.44 -15.34 -34.30
N ALA A 21 4.94 -14.42 -35.10
CA ALA A 21 4.89 -14.62 -36.54
C ALA A 21 6.08 -13.88 -37.15
N ALA A 22 6.95 -14.66 -37.82
CA ALA A 22 7.98 -14.15 -38.68
C ALA A 22 7.35 -13.80 -40.02
N ASP A 23 7.63 -12.59 -40.53
CA ASP A 23 7.73 -12.42 -41.99
C ASP A 23 8.70 -11.27 -42.30
N GLU A 24 9.63 -11.58 -43.21
CA GLU A 24 10.63 -10.67 -43.77
C GLU A 24 10.00 -9.80 -44.85
N ALA A 25 10.26 -8.50 -44.83
CA ALA A 25 10.29 -7.70 -46.06
C ALA A 25 11.03 -6.33 -45.82
N VAL A 26 12.22 -6.28 -46.38
CA VAL A 26 12.83 -5.23 -47.24
C VAL A 26 12.53 -3.76 -46.94
N ILE A 27 13.64 -3.04 -46.67
CA ILE A 27 13.83 -1.59 -46.52
C ILE A 27 13.59 -0.86 -47.88
N PRO A 28 13.09 0.39 -47.85
CA PRO A 28 14.00 1.47 -48.20
C PRO A 28 13.96 2.68 -47.26
N ALA A 29 15.12 3.31 -47.19
CA ALA A 29 15.41 4.54 -46.50
C ALA A 29 14.60 5.73 -47.01
N ARG A 30 14.15 6.59 -46.11
CA ARG A 30 14.06 8.05 -46.32
C ARG A 30 13.84 8.85 -45.03
N ASP A 31 14.78 9.74 -44.88
CA ASP A 31 14.70 11.11 -44.37
C ASP A 31 14.22 11.40 -42.94
N GLU A 32 15.15 11.98 -42.24
CA GLU A 32 15.16 12.65 -40.96
C GLU A 32 14.04 13.67 -40.83
N ALA A 33 13.17 13.46 -39.86
CA ALA A 33 12.46 14.51 -39.16
C ALA A 33 12.41 14.12 -37.67
N GLU A 34 13.16 14.81 -36.92
CA GLU A 34 13.35 14.73 -35.47
C GLU A 34 12.01 14.93 -34.76
N THR A 35 11.35 13.81 -34.47
CA THR A 35 10.26 13.80 -33.48
C THR A 35 10.83 13.05 -32.28
N ALA A 36 11.15 13.81 -31.24
CA ALA A 36 11.56 13.27 -29.95
C ALA A 36 10.46 12.34 -29.43
N ALA A 37 10.51 11.10 -29.85
CA ALA A 37 9.71 10.03 -29.26
C ALA A 37 10.24 9.82 -27.86
N ALA A 38 9.44 10.16 -26.86
CA ALA A 38 9.69 9.83 -25.47
C ALA A 38 10.04 8.35 -25.38
N ALA A 39 11.24 8.03 -24.97
CA ALA A 39 11.68 6.66 -24.75
C ALA A 39 10.67 5.98 -23.84
N PRO A 40 10.25 4.71 -24.12
CA PRO A 40 9.35 3.99 -23.25
C PRO A 40 10.00 3.93 -21.84
N VAL A 41 9.37 4.56 -20.87
CA VAL A 41 9.78 4.49 -19.47
C VAL A 41 9.74 3.01 -19.12
N ALA A 42 10.90 2.41 -18.88
CA ALA A 42 10.99 1.01 -18.47
C ALA A 42 10.27 0.89 -17.11
N VAL A 43 9.03 0.43 -17.13
CA VAL A 43 8.23 0.19 -15.92
C VAL A 43 8.99 -0.84 -15.11
N SER A 44 9.33 -0.49 -13.88
CA SER A 44 10.00 -1.40 -12.96
C SER A 44 9.05 -2.55 -12.61
N VAL A 45 9.58 -3.76 -12.44
CA VAL A 45 8.80 -4.93 -11.97
C VAL A 45 8.07 -4.61 -10.66
N ARG A 46 8.65 -3.76 -9.82
CA ARG A 46 8.04 -3.30 -8.59
C ARG A 46 6.81 -2.43 -8.87
N ASP A 47 6.90 -1.53 -9.85
CA ASP A 47 5.77 -0.67 -10.22
C ASP A 47 4.61 -1.48 -10.79
N GLU A 48 4.88 -2.51 -11.60
CA GLU A 48 3.87 -3.44 -12.09
C GLU A 48 3.16 -4.18 -10.94
N GLN A 49 3.92 -4.63 -9.95
CA GLN A 49 3.36 -5.30 -8.76
C GLN A 49 2.50 -4.35 -7.91
N ILE A 50 2.93 -3.10 -7.73
CA ILE A 50 2.17 -2.08 -7.02
C ILE A 50 0.85 -1.78 -7.76
N HIS A 51 0.89 -1.60 -9.08
CA HIS A 51 -0.32 -1.37 -9.87
C HIS A 51 -1.28 -2.57 -9.83
N ALA A 52 -0.77 -3.80 -9.92
CA ALA A 52 -1.58 -4.99 -9.78
C ALA A 52 -2.25 -5.08 -8.40
N LEU A 53 -1.52 -4.75 -7.34
CA LEU A 53 -2.04 -4.72 -5.98
C LEU A 53 -3.14 -3.66 -5.81
N ILE A 54 -2.95 -2.47 -6.39
CA ILE A 54 -3.96 -1.41 -6.41
C ILE A 54 -5.25 -1.90 -7.09
N GLN A 55 -5.12 -2.51 -8.27
CA GLN A 55 -6.28 -3.04 -9.00
C GLN A 55 -7.04 -4.08 -8.18
N GLN A 56 -6.33 -5.01 -7.55
CA GLN A 56 -6.95 -6.05 -6.74
C GLN A 56 -7.63 -5.50 -5.48
N LEU A 57 -7.01 -4.55 -4.78
CA LEU A 57 -7.52 -4.05 -3.51
C LEU A 57 -8.66 -3.04 -3.66
N PHE A 58 -8.53 -2.10 -4.59
CA PHE A 58 -9.43 -0.95 -4.64
C PHE A 58 -10.46 -1.03 -5.76
N PHE A 59 -10.20 -1.81 -6.83
CA PHE A 59 -11.05 -1.79 -8.02
C PHE A 59 -11.66 -3.15 -8.42
N GLN A 60 -11.22 -4.27 -7.85
CA GLN A 60 -11.70 -5.61 -8.20
C GLN A 60 -12.45 -6.32 -7.06
N HIS A 61 -12.86 -5.61 -6.01
CA HIS A 61 -13.60 -6.21 -4.92
C HIS A 61 -15.08 -6.39 -5.29
N GLU A 62 -15.58 -7.64 -5.28
CA GLU A 62 -16.98 -7.96 -5.54
C GLU A 62 -17.93 -7.42 -4.44
N ALA A 63 -17.42 -7.21 -3.22
CA ALA A 63 -18.19 -6.80 -2.05
C ALA A 63 -18.47 -5.29 -1.95
N GLY A 64 -18.00 -4.47 -2.90
CA GLY A 64 -18.19 -3.02 -2.89
C GLY A 64 -16.89 -2.24 -3.00
N LEU A 65 -17.00 -0.92 -2.98
CA LEU A 65 -15.85 -0.02 -3.10
C LEU A 65 -15.05 -0.01 -1.79
N VAL A 66 -13.85 -0.56 -1.83
CA VAL A 66 -12.87 -0.48 -0.73
C VAL A 66 -12.13 0.85 -0.85
N ARG A 67 -12.13 1.65 0.21
CA ARG A 67 -11.48 2.99 0.24
C ARG A 67 -10.38 3.09 1.29
N ASN A 68 -10.60 2.49 2.46
CA ASN A 68 -9.74 2.63 3.63
C ASN A 68 -9.08 1.28 3.94
N VAL A 69 -7.80 1.15 3.63
CA VAL A 69 -7.09 -0.12 3.76
C VAL A 69 -5.95 -0.01 4.75
N GLY A 70 -5.98 -0.86 5.78
CA GLY A 70 -4.87 -1.00 6.72
C GLY A 70 -3.83 -2.00 6.20
N PHE A 71 -2.56 -1.68 6.36
CA PHE A 71 -1.43 -2.57 6.06
C PHE A 71 -0.66 -2.85 7.34
N ALA A 72 -0.68 -4.09 7.78
CA ALA A 72 -0.04 -4.50 9.01
C ALA A 72 0.91 -5.67 8.77
N PRO A 73 2.17 -5.58 9.20
CA PRO A 73 3.06 -6.73 9.17
C PRO A 73 2.71 -7.70 10.31
N ILE A 74 2.93 -9.00 10.09
CA ILE A 74 2.82 -9.99 11.17
C ILE A 74 3.95 -9.79 12.18
N GLU A 75 5.14 -9.50 11.68
CA GLU A 75 6.33 -9.20 12.47
C GLU A 75 6.91 -7.87 11.99
N ALA A 76 7.66 -7.18 12.84
CA ALA A 76 8.31 -5.93 12.44
C ALA A 76 9.07 -6.11 11.10
N SER A 77 8.66 -5.37 10.09
CA SER A 77 9.20 -5.44 8.72
C SER A 77 9.54 -4.06 8.20
N ALA A 78 10.76 -3.90 7.71
CA ALA A 78 11.22 -2.68 7.09
C ALA A 78 10.51 -2.37 5.77
N GLN A 79 9.82 -3.35 5.17
CA GLN A 79 9.17 -3.22 3.87
C GLN A 79 7.74 -2.67 3.93
N THR A 80 7.10 -2.68 5.10
CA THR A 80 5.70 -2.23 5.21
C THR A 80 5.54 -0.76 4.83
N ALA A 81 6.36 0.13 5.40
CA ALA A 81 6.29 1.56 5.08
C ALA A 81 6.61 1.86 3.60
N PRO A 82 7.68 1.33 2.97
CA PRO A 82 7.90 1.47 1.53
C PRO A 82 6.73 1.00 0.67
N ILE A 83 6.10 -0.13 1.00
CA ILE A 83 4.93 -0.63 0.27
C ILE A 83 3.77 0.37 0.36
N CYS A 84 3.45 0.86 1.56
CA CYS A 84 2.38 1.85 1.75
C CYS A 84 2.67 3.16 0.99
N ILE A 85 3.92 3.63 1.01
CA ILE A 85 4.35 4.85 0.31
C ILE A 85 4.22 4.67 -1.21
N ASP A 86 4.69 3.55 -1.76
CA ASP A 86 4.63 3.28 -3.19
C ASP A 86 3.18 3.14 -3.68
N LEU A 87 2.31 2.46 -2.90
CA LEU A 87 0.88 2.36 -3.18
C LEU A 87 0.21 3.75 -3.19
N ALA A 88 0.50 4.57 -2.18
CA ALA A 88 -0.08 5.91 -2.07
C ALA A 88 0.36 6.82 -3.23
N LYS A 89 1.65 6.79 -3.59
CA LYS A 89 2.19 7.52 -4.74
C LYS A 89 1.59 7.07 -6.06
N ALA A 90 1.43 5.75 -6.26
CA ALA A 90 0.88 5.21 -7.49
C ALA A 90 -0.62 5.54 -7.65
N LEU A 91 -1.41 5.49 -6.56
CA LEU A 91 -2.82 5.89 -6.56
C LEU A 91 -2.99 7.38 -6.87
N ALA A 92 -2.18 8.24 -6.24
CA ALA A 92 -2.24 9.69 -6.44
C ALA A 92 -1.67 10.11 -7.81
N GLY A 93 -0.69 9.36 -8.33
CA GLY A 93 0.04 9.66 -9.57
C GLY A 93 -0.86 9.73 -10.81
N GLY A 94 -2.00 9.07 -10.80
CA GLY A 94 -3.02 9.18 -11.86
C GLY A 94 -3.76 10.53 -11.88
N GLY A 95 -3.55 11.40 -10.90
CA GLY A 95 -4.14 12.74 -10.81
C GLY A 95 -5.66 12.78 -10.63
N LYS A 96 -6.28 11.61 -10.43
CA LYS A 96 -7.74 11.45 -10.36
C LYS A 96 -8.27 11.43 -8.94
N TYR A 97 -7.51 10.86 -8.00
CA TYR A 97 -7.97 10.58 -6.65
C TYR A 97 -7.17 11.34 -5.60
N ASP A 98 -7.83 11.79 -4.56
CA ASP A 98 -7.22 12.35 -3.37
C ASP A 98 -6.88 11.23 -2.41
N VAL A 99 -5.60 11.08 -2.09
CA VAL A 99 -5.08 9.93 -1.34
C VAL A 99 -4.50 10.38 0.00
N GLY A 100 -5.00 9.79 1.08
CA GLY A 100 -4.47 9.93 2.43
C GLY A 100 -3.53 8.77 2.79
N LEU A 101 -2.27 9.06 3.06
CA LEU A 101 -1.33 8.13 3.68
C LEU A 101 -1.30 8.40 5.18
N ILE A 102 -1.82 7.49 5.98
CA ILE A 102 -2.04 7.68 7.41
C ILE A 102 -1.02 6.87 8.20
N ASP A 103 -0.25 7.55 9.04
CA ASP A 103 0.60 6.86 10.01
C ASP A 103 -0.25 6.36 11.18
N ALA A 104 -0.37 5.06 11.28
CA ALA A 104 -1.08 4.34 12.34
C ALA A 104 -0.17 3.35 13.07
N SER A 105 1.15 3.55 12.98
CA SER A 105 2.14 2.64 13.55
C SER A 105 2.66 3.09 14.91
N ALA A 106 2.70 4.40 15.15
CA ALA A 106 3.43 5.03 16.27
C ALA A 106 4.89 4.55 16.38
N ASP A 107 5.51 4.29 15.23
CA ASP A 107 6.89 3.82 15.15
C ASP A 107 7.90 4.88 15.60
N ALA A 108 9.07 4.42 16.04
CA ALA A 108 10.19 5.30 16.39
C ALA A 108 10.72 6.11 15.19
N VAL A 109 10.53 5.58 13.96
CA VAL A 109 10.83 6.29 12.71
C VAL A 109 9.52 6.50 11.97
N PRO A 110 8.87 7.65 12.20
CA PRO A 110 7.57 7.93 11.62
C PRO A 110 7.64 8.15 10.10
N LEU A 111 6.50 8.03 9.42
CA LEU A 111 6.40 8.13 7.95
C LEU A 111 6.93 9.46 7.40
N GLN A 112 6.79 10.57 8.14
CA GLN A 112 7.30 11.87 7.71
C GLN A 112 8.81 11.87 7.48
N GLN A 113 9.57 11.20 8.37
CA GLN A 113 11.02 11.09 8.20
C GLN A 113 11.38 10.20 6.99
N ARG A 114 10.62 9.13 6.76
CA ARG A 114 10.83 8.25 5.59
C ARG A 114 10.49 8.93 4.27
N LEU A 115 9.52 9.83 4.28
CA LEU A 115 9.13 10.64 3.13
C LEU A 115 9.98 11.88 2.95
N GLN A 116 10.82 12.24 3.94
CA GLN A 116 11.59 13.48 3.98
C GLN A 116 10.70 14.73 3.85
N VAL A 117 9.50 14.66 4.42
CA VAL A 117 8.55 15.77 4.44
C VAL A 117 8.68 16.50 5.76
N GLU A 118 8.90 17.81 5.68
CA GLU A 118 8.91 18.69 6.84
C GLU A 118 7.49 19.15 7.17
N ALA A 119 7.25 19.39 8.47
CA ALA A 119 6.00 19.98 8.91
C ALA A 119 5.77 21.31 8.19
N PRO A 120 4.55 21.58 7.69
CA PRO A 120 4.26 22.87 7.06
C PRO A 120 4.56 24.00 8.05
N HIS A 121 5.32 25.00 7.62
CA HIS A 121 5.75 26.14 8.45
C HIS A 121 4.60 27.05 8.91
N HIS A 122 3.36 26.78 8.54
CA HIS A 122 2.16 27.57 8.86
C HIS A 122 1.57 27.29 10.27
N PHE A 123 2.41 26.94 11.25
CA PHE A 123 1.95 26.84 12.65
C PHE A 123 1.49 28.18 13.26
N LEU A 124 1.64 29.30 12.54
CA LEU A 124 1.36 30.63 13.07
C LEU A 124 0.09 31.30 12.50
N ASP A 125 -0.48 30.80 11.41
CA ASP A 125 -1.72 31.38 10.85
C ASP A 125 -2.92 30.52 11.22
N HIS A 126 -3.68 31.04 12.18
CA HIS A 126 -4.85 30.41 12.77
C HIS A 126 -6.08 30.62 11.87
N SER A 127 -6.21 29.85 10.80
CA SER A 127 -7.50 29.66 10.16
C SER A 127 -8.23 28.50 10.85
N PRO A 128 -9.38 28.71 11.50
CA PRO A 128 -10.02 27.68 12.33
C PRO A 128 -10.56 26.46 11.54
N ASP A 129 -10.66 26.56 10.22
CA ASP A 129 -11.34 25.57 9.38
C ASP A 129 -10.41 24.61 8.60
N GLN A 130 -9.10 24.75 8.68
CA GLN A 130 -8.21 23.77 8.06
C GLN A 130 -7.74 22.73 9.09
N PRO A 131 -7.81 21.43 8.78
CA PRO A 131 -7.24 20.40 9.64
C PRO A 131 -5.72 20.61 9.70
N LYS A 132 -5.25 21.15 10.81
CA LYS A 132 -3.88 21.62 11.10
C LYS A 132 -2.82 20.51 11.02
N ASP A 133 -3.23 19.31 10.68
CA ASP A 133 -2.50 18.09 10.93
C ASP A 133 -2.32 17.21 9.67
N ILE A 134 -2.58 17.75 8.47
CA ILE A 134 -2.44 17.02 7.20
C ILE A 134 -1.34 17.68 6.39
N TRP A 135 -0.35 16.89 5.98
CA TRP A 135 0.84 17.40 5.32
C TRP A 135 0.84 17.05 3.84
N PRO A 136 0.98 18.01 2.93
CA PRO A 136 1.08 17.73 1.51
C PRO A 136 2.42 17.01 1.22
N VAL A 137 2.36 15.87 0.52
CA VAL A 137 3.52 15.09 0.09
C VAL A 137 3.79 15.27 -1.40
N ALA A 138 2.73 15.24 -2.19
CA ALA A 138 2.75 15.42 -3.64
C ALA A 138 1.39 15.92 -4.11
N SER A 139 1.23 16.13 -5.43
CA SER A 139 -0.08 16.42 -5.99
C SER A 139 -1.06 15.31 -5.61
N ARG A 140 -2.17 15.67 -4.95
CA ARG A 140 -3.23 14.75 -4.49
C ARG A 140 -2.77 13.64 -3.53
N LEU A 141 -1.63 13.81 -2.86
CA LEU A 141 -1.13 12.91 -1.84
C LEU A 141 -0.83 13.68 -0.55
N TRP A 142 -1.46 13.27 0.52
CA TRP A 142 -1.31 13.87 1.84
C TRP A 142 -0.87 12.82 2.86
N LEU A 143 0.00 13.24 3.77
CA LEU A 143 0.37 12.47 4.95
C LEU A 143 -0.45 12.96 6.14
N VAL A 144 -1.03 12.01 6.86
CA VAL A 144 -1.68 12.24 8.16
C VAL A 144 -0.80 11.58 9.23
N PRO A 145 0.03 12.36 9.95
CA PRO A 145 0.88 11.83 11.00
C PRO A 145 0.08 11.25 12.17
N TRP A 146 0.69 10.37 12.95
CA TRP A 146 0.09 9.79 14.16
C TRP A 146 -0.50 10.84 15.10
N GLN A 147 0.24 11.94 15.36
CA GLN A 147 -0.15 13.00 16.27
C GLN A 147 -1.39 13.78 15.81
N SER A 148 -1.75 13.70 14.55
CA SER A 148 -2.89 14.41 13.97
C SER A 148 -4.23 13.84 14.44
N TRP A 149 -4.28 12.55 14.70
CA TRP A 149 -5.52 11.86 15.07
C TRP A 149 -5.47 11.23 16.47
N SER A 150 -4.28 10.89 17.01
CA SER A 150 -4.12 10.36 18.35
C SER A 150 -3.64 11.43 19.33
N ARG A 151 -4.38 11.65 20.38
CA ARG A 151 -4.02 12.58 21.47
C ARG A 151 -3.21 11.92 22.58
N GLY A 152 -3.18 10.60 22.60
CA GLY A 152 -2.45 9.81 23.60
C GLY A 152 -0.97 9.71 23.26
N GLY A 153 -0.10 9.83 24.25
CA GLY A 153 1.36 9.79 24.10
C GLY A 153 1.96 8.43 23.75
N GLY A 154 1.23 7.50 23.14
CA GLY A 154 1.77 6.20 22.74
C GLY A 154 0.71 5.14 22.39
N LEU A 155 1.22 4.01 21.92
CA LEU A 155 0.44 2.84 21.46
C LEU A 155 -0.57 2.29 22.49
N HIS A 156 -0.42 2.59 23.78
CA HIS A 156 -1.21 1.97 24.84
C HIS A 156 -2.47 2.76 25.24
N SER A 157 -2.75 3.91 24.61
CA SER A 157 -3.80 4.83 25.06
C SER A 157 -4.75 5.31 23.96
N ILE A 158 -4.94 4.55 22.87
CA ILE A 158 -5.95 4.92 21.86
C ILE A 158 -7.35 4.79 22.44
N THR A 159 -8.05 5.92 22.41
CA THR A 159 -9.44 6.05 22.86
C THR A 159 -10.42 5.89 21.70
N ASP A 160 -11.71 5.73 22.01
CA ASP A 160 -12.76 5.71 20.96
C ASP A 160 -12.85 7.07 20.26
N GLN A 161 -12.60 8.17 20.98
CA GLN A 161 -12.55 9.52 20.40
C GLN A 161 -11.42 9.67 19.37
N ASP A 162 -10.25 9.04 19.58
CA ASP A 162 -9.17 9.02 18.59
C ASP A 162 -9.57 8.26 17.33
N LEU A 163 -10.28 7.15 17.49
CA LEU A 163 -10.79 6.37 16.34
C LEU A 163 -11.91 7.12 15.57
N GLU A 164 -12.76 7.86 16.26
CA GLU A 164 -13.75 8.74 15.61
C GLU A 164 -13.05 9.83 14.80
N ARG A 165 -12.05 10.49 15.40
CA ARG A 165 -11.24 11.49 14.70
C ARG A 165 -10.51 10.92 13.48
N LEU A 166 -9.97 9.72 13.62
CA LEU A 166 -9.37 8.99 12.48
C LEU A 166 -10.38 8.77 11.35
N ARG A 167 -11.60 8.30 11.67
CA ARG A 167 -12.66 8.11 10.68
C ARG A 167 -13.07 9.42 10.01
N ASP A 168 -13.16 10.50 10.76
CA ASP A 168 -13.52 11.82 10.22
C ASP A 168 -12.43 12.34 9.27
N LEU A 169 -11.16 12.18 9.62
CA LEU A 169 -10.04 12.53 8.73
C LEU A 169 -10.06 11.70 7.43
N MET A 170 -10.37 10.40 7.51
CA MET A 170 -10.44 9.54 6.33
C MET A 170 -11.53 9.94 5.34
N LYS A 171 -12.63 10.57 5.80
CA LYS A 171 -13.71 11.06 4.91
C LYS A 171 -13.27 12.14 3.94
N GLY A 172 -12.16 12.81 4.22
CA GLY A 172 -11.58 13.86 3.38
C GLY A 172 -10.85 13.35 2.14
N PHE A 173 -10.69 12.04 1.98
CA PHE A 173 -9.95 11.43 0.89
C PHE A 173 -10.80 10.43 0.11
N ASP A 174 -10.45 10.24 -1.17
CA ASP A 174 -11.07 9.18 -1.99
C ASP A 174 -10.57 7.80 -1.56
N PHE A 175 -9.28 7.70 -1.24
CA PHE A 175 -8.63 6.49 -0.73
C PHE A 175 -7.71 6.81 0.44
N CYS A 176 -7.69 5.91 1.44
CA CYS A 176 -6.77 5.97 2.56
C CYS A 176 -5.95 4.69 2.66
N ILE A 177 -4.65 4.86 2.82
CA ILE A 177 -3.69 3.80 3.12
C ILE A 177 -3.16 4.01 4.52
N LEU A 178 -3.46 3.08 5.43
CA LEU A 178 -3.02 3.15 6.81
C LEU A 178 -1.78 2.26 6.98
N TYR A 179 -0.68 2.87 7.34
CA TYR A 179 0.53 2.17 7.78
C TYR A 179 0.39 1.79 9.25
N CYS A 180 0.17 0.52 9.53
CA CYS A 180 -0.07 0.01 10.87
C CYS A 180 1.19 -0.64 11.48
N ALA A 181 1.27 -0.61 12.80
CA ALA A 181 2.21 -1.42 13.59
C ALA A 181 1.99 -2.94 13.35
N PRO A 182 2.92 -3.81 13.77
CA PRO A 182 2.71 -5.24 13.76
C PRO A 182 1.38 -5.63 14.41
N VAL A 183 0.76 -6.70 13.88
CA VAL A 183 -0.57 -7.12 14.33
C VAL A 183 -0.62 -7.30 15.84
N SER A 184 -1.49 -6.53 16.46
CA SER A 184 -1.71 -6.46 17.90
C SER A 184 -3.18 -6.10 18.18
N TRP A 185 -3.57 -6.07 19.44
CA TRP A 185 -4.91 -5.58 19.83
C TRP A 185 -5.17 -4.15 19.33
N LEU A 186 -4.13 -3.31 19.32
CA LEU A 186 -4.23 -1.94 18.83
C LEU A 186 -4.48 -1.91 17.31
N THR A 187 -3.69 -2.66 16.55
CA THR A 187 -3.89 -2.79 15.10
C THR A 187 -5.29 -3.29 14.79
N ALA A 188 -5.80 -4.25 15.59
CA ALA A 188 -7.16 -4.74 15.45
C ALA A 188 -8.21 -3.64 15.70
N ARG A 189 -8.02 -2.77 16.70
CA ARG A 189 -8.92 -1.63 16.94
C ARG A 189 -8.89 -0.60 15.80
N ILE A 190 -7.70 -0.25 15.31
CA ILE A 190 -7.56 0.67 14.16
C ILE A 190 -8.21 0.06 12.92
N ALA A 191 -8.00 -1.23 12.66
CA ALA A 191 -8.58 -1.95 11.54
C ALA A 191 -10.11 -1.97 11.50
N GLN A 192 -10.77 -1.85 12.65
CA GLN A 192 -12.25 -1.67 12.74
C GLN A 192 -12.72 -0.33 12.16
N SER A 193 -11.82 0.62 11.95
CA SER A 193 -12.13 1.89 11.27
C SER A 193 -11.87 1.84 9.78
N CYS A 194 -11.35 0.71 9.26
CA CYS A 194 -11.03 0.49 7.85
C CYS A 194 -12.05 -0.45 7.21
N ASP A 195 -12.07 -0.45 5.87
CA ASP A 195 -12.86 -1.42 5.10
C ASP A 195 -12.23 -2.82 5.14
N GLY A 196 -10.94 -2.89 5.47
CA GLY A 196 -10.24 -4.14 5.72
C GLY A 196 -8.74 -3.99 5.91
N LEU A 197 -8.11 -5.13 6.20
CA LEU A 197 -6.70 -5.24 6.52
C LEU A 197 -5.97 -6.09 5.48
N VAL A 198 -4.78 -5.66 5.09
CA VAL A 198 -3.81 -6.45 4.33
C VAL A 198 -2.66 -6.83 5.24
N LEU A 199 -2.36 -8.14 5.32
CA LEU A 199 -1.22 -8.62 6.10
C LEU A 199 0.06 -8.63 5.27
N ILE A 200 1.13 -8.07 5.82
CA ILE A 200 2.47 -8.17 5.24
C ILE A 200 3.21 -9.34 5.86
N LEU A 201 3.55 -10.32 5.03
CA LEU A 201 4.34 -11.50 5.39
C LEU A 201 5.77 -11.30 4.90
N THR A 202 6.76 -11.65 5.71
CA THR A 202 8.17 -11.64 5.27
C THR A 202 8.57 -13.04 4.84
N ALA A 203 9.02 -13.18 3.59
CA ALA A 203 9.46 -14.47 3.04
C ALA A 203 10.59 -15.07 3.88
N ASN A 204 10.54 -16.38 4.11
CA ASN A 204 11.49 -17.15 4.91
C ASN A 204 11.59 -16.74 6.40
N LYS A 205 10.78 -15.79 6.87
CA LYS A 205 10.76 -15.34 8.26
C LYS A 205 9.41 -15.64 8.91
N THR A 206 8.31 -15.24 8.28
CA THR A 206 6.98 -15.47 8.83
C THR A 206 6.60 -16.95 8.76
N ARG A 207 6.37 -17.55 9.92
CA ARG A 207 5.96 -18.95 10.03
C ARG A 207 4.49 -19.10 9.63
N ARG A 208 4.19 -20.11 8.82
CA ARG A 208 2.84 -20.41 8.34
C ARG A 208 1.82 -20.57 9.48
N LEU A 209 2.22 -21.18 10.57
CA LEU A 209 1.36 -21.38 11.73
C LEU A 209 0.97 -20.06 12.38
N VAL A 210 1.93 -19.13 12.51
CA VAL A 210 1.69 -17.79 13.07
C VAL A 210 0.73 -17.00 12.19
N ALA A 211 0.92 -17.04 10.87
CA ALA A 211 0.01 -16.40 9.92
C ALA A 211 -1.42 -16.94 10.01
N ALA A 212 -1.56 -18.26 10.17
CA ALA A 212 -2.88 -18.91 10.35
C ALA A 212 -3.57 -18.49 11.66
N GLN A 213 -2.82 -18.42 12.77
CA GLN A 213 -3.34 -17.97 14.06
C GLN A 213 -3.82 -16.52 14.01
N ILE A 214 -3.03 -15.63 13.38
CA ILE A 214 -3.40 -14.22 13.22
C ILE A 214 -4.66 -14.08 12.36
N LYS A 215 -4.76 -14.80 11.25
CA LYS A 215 -5.99 -14.83 10.44
C LYS A 215 -7.20 -15.22 11.29
N GLU A 216 -7.08 -16.27 12.09
CA GLU A 216 -8.16 -16.72 12.97
C GLU A 216 -8.55 -15.65 14.00
N GLN A 217 -7.57 -14.98 14.61
CA GLN A 217 -7.81 -13.88 15.55
C GLN A 217 -8.54 -12.71 14.89
N LEU A 218 -8.12 -12.30 13.68
CA LEU A 218 -8.78 -11.23 12.93
C LEU A 218 -10.22 -11.61 12.54
N THR A 219 -10.44 -12.87 12.14
CA THR A 219 -11.77 -13.38 11.83
C THR A 219 -12.69 -13.34 13.07
N LYS A 220 -12.18 -13.76 14.25
CA LYS A 220 -12.92 -13.67 15.53
C LYS A 220 -13.22 -12.23 15.94
N ALA A 221 -12.36 -11.30 15.59
CA ALA A 221 -12.54 -9.86 15.83
C ALA A 221 -13.43 -9.18 14.76
N HIS A 222 -13.98 -9.93 13.82
CA HIS A 222 -14.77 -9.42 12.69
C HIS A 222 -14.05 -8.37 11.84
N ILE A 223 -12.73 -8.50 11.69
CA ILE A 223 -11.94 -7.61 10.85
C ILE A 223 -11.80 -8.26 9.47
N PRO A 224 -12.29 -7.61 8.39
CA PRO A 224 -12.15 -8.12 7.03
C PRO A 224 -10.68 -8.21 6.64
N LEU A 225 -10.24 -9.40 6.22
CA LEU A 225 -8.91 -9.60 5.66
C LEU A 225 -9.03 -9.54 4.13
N LEU A 226 -8.53 -8.45 3.52
CA LEU A 226 -8.57 -8.22 2.08
C LEU A 226 -7.55 -9.05 1.32
N GLY A 227 -6.43 -9.39 1.98
CA GLY A 227 -5.38 -10.19 1.36
C GLY A 227 -4.10 -10.25 2.15
N THR A 228 -3.08 -10.82 1.51
CA THR A 228 -1.72 -10.89 2.06
C THR A 228 -0.70 -10.48 1.01
N VAL A 229 0.33 -9.76 1.42
CA VAL A 229 1.49 -9.40 0.59
C VAL A 229 2.72 -10.11 1.12
N LEU A 230 3.42 -10.84 0.26
CA LEU A 230 4.67 -11.49 0.61
C LEU A 230 5.85 -10.57 0.25
N ALA A 231 6.42 -9.93 1.27
CA ALA A 231 7.59 -9.06 1.14
C ALA A 231 8.91 -9.87 1.19
N GLU A 232 9.98 -9.27 0.68
CA GLU A 232 11.36 -9.81 0.71
C GLU A 232 11.52 -11.17 0.00
N ARG A 233 10.66 -11.48 -0.98
CA ARG A 233 10.82 -12.69 -1.77
C ARG A 233 12.06 -12.58 -2.64
N ARG A 234 13.07 -13.35 -2.32
CA ARG A 234 14.24 -13.54 -3.19
C ARG A 234 13.93 -14.65 -4.19
N LEU A 235 13.90 -14.32 -5.47
CA LEU A 235 13.83 -15.34 -6.50
C LEU A 235 15.21 -16.01 -6.61
N PRO A 236 15.31 -17.34 -6.46
CA PRO A 236 16.60 -18.04 -6.50
C PRO A 236 17.27 -17.99 -7.88
N VAL A 237 16.51 -17.65 -8.91
CA VAL A 237 16.98 -17.58 -10.31
C VAL A 237 16.96 -16.13 -10.77
N PRO A 238 18.04 -15.61 -11.39
CA PRO A 238 18.06 -14.28 -11.97
C PRO A 238 16.93 -14.08 -12.97
N GLN A 239 16.26 -12.93 -12.92
CA GLN A 239 15.10 -12.62 -13.79
C GLN A 239 15.39 -12.80 -15.29
N GLY A 240 16.65 -12.61 -15.73
CA GLY A 240 17.05 -12.83 -17.12
C GLY A 240 16.90 -14.29 -17.61
N LEU A 241 16.84 -15.27 -16.71
CA LEU A 241 16.61 -16.68 -17.09
C LEU A 241 15.12 -16.98 -17.26
N TYR A 242 14.22 -16.29 -16.55
CA TYR A 242 12.76 -16.46 -16.74
C TYR A 242 12.24 -15.87 -18.06
N ARG A 243 12.98 -14.94 -18.68
CA ARG A 243 12.60 -14.37 -19.99
C ARG A 243 13.01 -15.26 -21.16
N LYS A 244 13.78 -16.34 -20.93
CA LYS A 244 14.27 -17.27 -21.97
C LYS A 244 13.59 -18.64 -21.93
N LEU A 245 12.67 -18.85 -20.99
CA LEU A 245 11.78 -20.00 -20.87
C LEU A 245 10.36 -19.62 -21.30
#